data_054d0dd0c226a52895c0471f9398afa9
#
_entry.id   054d0dd0c226a52895c0471f9398afa9
#
_cell.length_a   1.000
_cell.length_b   1.000
_cell.length_c   1.000
_cell.angle_alpha   90.00
_cell.angle_beta   90.00
_cell.angle_gamma   90.00
#
_symmetry.space_group_name_H-M   'P 1'
#
loop_
_entity.id
_entity.type
_entity.pdbx_description
1 polymer ?
#
loop_
_entity_poly.entity_id
_entity_poly.type
_entity_poly.pdbx_seq_one_letter_code
_entity_poly.pdbx_strand_id
1 'polypeptide(L)'
;MRKKEDKYDFRAFGLAIKEARMKQGLTREQVGAMIEIDPRYLTNIENKGQHPSLQVFYDLVHLLNVSTDAFFLPASDLVKSTRRIQLEKQLDNLSDKDLVIMGSVADGIIKSREVEED
;
A
#
# COMPACT_ATOMS: atom_id res chain seq x y z
N MET A 1 -18.65 14.78 9.39
CA MET A 1 -17.24 14.95 9.02
C MET A 1 -16.37 13.92 9.74
N ARG A 2 -15.43 13.35 9.02
CA ARG A 2 -14.54 12.30 9.57
C ARG A 2 -13.61 12.89 10.63
N LYS A 3 -13.43 12.18 11.75
CA LYS A 3 -12.51 12.61 12.80
C LYS A 3 -11.05 12.47 12.33
N LYS A 4 -10.16 13.29 12.86
CA LYS A 4 -8.74 13.27 12.52
C LYS A 4 -8.09 11.89 12.78
N GLU A 5 -8.42 11.27 13.91
CA GLU A 5 -7.89 9.97 14.29
C GLU A 5 -8.39 8.81 13.42
N ASP A 6 -9.45 9.04 12.63
CA ASP A 6 -9.99 8.04 11.69
C ASP A 6 -9.28 8.08 10.34
N LYS A 7 -8.40 9.06 10.13
CA LYS A 7 -7.65 9.21 8.89
C LYS A 7 -6.32 8.48 8.98
N TYR A 8 -5.86 7.95 7.85
CA TYR A 8 -4.55 7.32 7.80
C TYR A 8 -3.45 8.35 8.10
N ASP A 9 -2.45 7.93 8.89
CA ASP A 9 -1.32 8.76 9.27
C ASP A 9 -0.15 8.53 8.30
N PHE A 10 0.17 9.54 7.49
CA PHE A 10 1.19 9.45 6.45
C PHE A 10 2.60 9.74 6.94
N ARG A 11 2.82 9.92 8.25
CA ARG A 11 4.17 10.23 8.77
C ARG A 11 5.17 9.10 8.51
N ALA A 12 4.76 7.84 8.67
CA ALA A 12 5.63 6.70 8.39
C ALA A 12 6.01 6.64 6.91
N PHE A 13 5.08 6.91 6.02
CA PHE A 13 5.33 7.00 4.58
C PHE A 13 6.34 8.11 4.30
N GLY A 14 6.14 9.31 4.86
CA GLY A 14 7.05 10.44 4.67
C GLY A 14 8.47 10.13 5.13
N LEU A 15 8.60 9.47 6.28
CA LEU A 15 9.91 9.06 6.79
C LEU A 15 10.60 8.07 5.84
N ALA A 16 9.86 7.10 5.30
CA ALA A 16 10.40 6.14 4.35
C ALA A 16 10.89 6.83 3.06
N ILE A 17 10.16 7.83 2.59
CA ILE A 17 10.58 8.65 1.43
C ILE A 17 11.89 9.37 1.74
N LYS A 18 11.96 9.99 2.92
CA LYS A 18 13.17 10.70 3.36
C LYS A 18 14.38 9.78 3.41
N GLU A 19 14.23 8.62 4.05
CA GLU A 19 15.32 7.64 4.19
C GLU A 19 15.78 7.12 2.83
N ALA A 20 14.84 6.80 1.94
CA ALA A 20 15.16 6.32 0.60
C ALA A 20 15.90 7.39 -0.22
N ARG A 21 15.44 8.65 -0.12
CA ARG A 21 16.10 9.77 -0.79
C ARG A 21 17.53 9.96 -0.29
N MET A 22 17.72 9.98 1.02
CA MET A 22 19.04 10.18 1.63
C MET A 22 19.99 9.02 1.31
N LYS A 23 19.48 7.79 1.33
CA LYS A 23 20.27 6.60 1.00
C LYS A 23 20.78 6.65 -0.42
N GLN A 24 20.02 7.24 -1.35
CA GLN A 24 20.41 7.39 -2.75
C GLN A 24 21.25 8.65 -2.99
N GLY A 25 21.52 9.42 -1.95
CA GLY A 25 22.35 10.64 -2.07
C GLY A 25 21.67 11.79 -2.79
N LEU A 26 20.34 11.82 -2.82
CA LEU A 26 19.59 12.86 -3.51
C LEU A 26 19.16 13.96 -2.55
N THR A 27 19.24 15.22 -3.00
CA THR A 27 18.68 16.37 -2.27
C THR A 27 17.21 16.53 -2.61
N ARG A 28 16.48 17.29 -1.78
CA ARG A 28 15.08 17.63 -2.06
C ARG A 28 14.95 18.44 -3.34
N GLU A 29 15.92 19.30 -3.62
CA GLU A 29 15.97 20.09 -4.85
C GLU A 29 16.13 19.19 -6.08
N GLN A 30 16.97 18.17 -5.97
CA GLN A 30 17.17 17.21 -7.08
C GLN A 30 15.89 16.42 -7.36
N VAL A 31 15.28 15.88 -6.31
CA VAL A 31 14.03 15.12 -6.44
C VAL A 31 12.92 16.04 -6.97
N GLY A 32 12.82 17.26 -6.44
CA GLY A 32 11.83 18.23 -6.88
C GLY A 32 11.97 18.54 -8.37
N ALA A 33 13.20 18.67 -8.85
CA ALA A 33 13.45 18.90 -10.29
C ALA A 33 13.07 17.68 -11.14
N MET A 34 13.32 16.47 -10.63
CA MET A 34 13.02 15.24 -11.38
C MET A 34 11.53 14.99 -11.56
N ILE A 35 10.71 15.31 -10.57
CA ILE A 35 9.26 15.06 -10.60
C ILE A 35 8.44 16.35 -10.62
N GLU A 36 9.09 17.48 -10.81
CA GLU A 36 8.46 18.78 -10.99
C GLU A 36 7.59 19.20 -9.81
N ILE A 37 8.14 19.11 -8.58
CA ILE A 37 7.48 19.61 -7.38
C ILE A 37 8.40 20.59 -6.64
N ASP A 38 7.78 21.49 -5.87
CA ASP A 38 8.52 22.41 -5.01
C ASP A 38 9.20 21.61 -3.89
N PRO A 39 10.51 21.82 -3.62
CA PRO A 39 11.19 21.17 -2.51
C PRO A 39 10.49 21.33 -1.15
N ARG A 40 9.76 22.43 -0.93
CA ARG A 40 8.99 22.63 0.31
C ARG A 40 7.84 21.64 0.43
N TYR A 41 7.23 21.27 -0.68
CA TYR A 41 6.19 20.23 -0.71
C TYR A 41 6.79 18.92 -0.23
N LEU A 42 7.95 18.56 -0.75
CA LEU A 42 8.65 17.33 -0.33
C LEU A 42 9.03 17.38 1.15
N THR A 43 9.50 18.54 1.64
CA THR A 43 9.79 18.73 3.07
C THR A 43 8.56 18.45 3.94
N ASN A 44 7.40 18.92 3.52
CA ASN A 44 6.15 18.69 4.25
C ASN A 44 5.72 17.22 4.22
N ILE A 45 5.92 16.53 3.10
CA ILE A 45 5.65 15.10 3.00
C ILE A 45 6.57 14.33 3.97
N GLU A 46 7.87 14.62 3.94
CA GLU A 46 8.87 13.90 4.73
C GLU A 46 8.78 14.16 6.23
N ASN A 47 8.55 15.41 6.62
CA ASN A 47 8.69 15.82 8.01
C ASN A 47 7.37 16.09 8.74
N LYS A 48 6.30 16.39 8.01
CA LYS A 48 5.03 16.79 8.61
C LYS A 48 3.87 15.81 8.35
N GLY A 49 4.14 14.74 7.63
CA GLY A 49 3.11 13.77 7.32
C GLY A 49 2.05 14.26 6.34
N GLN A 50 2.35 15.31 5.57
CA GLN A 50 1.44 15.76 4.52
C GLN A 50 1.35 14.67 3.46
N HIS A 51 0.12 14.24 3.14
CA HIS A 51 -0.04 13.24 2.09
C HIS A 51 0.13 13.87 0.72
N PRO A 52 0.85 13.21 -0.20
CA PRO A 52 1.01 13.72 -1.55
C PRO A 52 -0.25 13.52 -2.38
N SER A 53 -0.35 14.25 -3.48
CA SER A 53 -1.31 13.92 -4.52
C SER A 53 -1.00 12.52 -5.05
N LEU A 54 -1.97 11.89 -5.70
CA LEU A 54 -1.79 10.53 -6.23
C LEU A 54 -0.65 10.47 -7.26
N GLN A 55 -0.53 11.51 -8.11
CA GLN A 55 0.55 11.56 -9.10
C GLN A 55 1.92 11.66 -8.43
N VAL A 56 2.05 12.55 -7.44
CA VAL A 56 3.32 12.72 -6.71
C VAL A 56 3.67 11.46 -5.91
N PHE A 57 2.68 10.82 -5.32
CA PHE A 57 2.86 9.53 -4.65
C PHE A 57 3.45 8.50 -5.61
N TYR A 58 2.87 8.34 -6.79
CA TYR A 58 3.36 7.43 -7.82
C TYR A 58 4.80 7.75 -8.19
N ASP A 59 5.09 9.02 -8.47
CA ASP A 59 6.41 9.45 -8.90
C ASP A 59 7.47 9.19 -7.83
N LEU A 60 7.17 9.51 -6.57
CA LEU A 60 8.10 9.29 -5.45
C LEU A 60 8.39 7.82 -5.23
N VAL A 61 7.36 6.98 -5.23
CA VAL A 61 7.50 5.54 -5.02
C VAL A 61 8.35 4.90 -6.10
N HIS A 62 8.16 5.28 -7.35
CA HIS A 62 8.90 4.73 -8.47
C HIS A 62 10.34 5.27 -8.56
N LEU A 63 10.51 6.57 -8.35
CA LEU A 63 11.83 7.20 -8.39
C LEU A 63 12.75 6.62 -7.31
N LEU A 64 12.22 6.48 -6.10
CA LEU A 64 13.00 6.09 -4.92
C LEU A 64 12.91 4.59 -4.59
N ASN A 65 12.13 3.82 -5.35
CA ASN A 65 11.94 2.38 -5.17
C ASN A 65 11.45 2.01 -3.76
N VAL A 66 10.42 2.72 -3.29
CA VAL A 66 9.83 2.48 -1.97
C VAL A 66 8.69 1.48 -2.08
N SER A 67 8.74 0.41 -1.28
CA SER A 67 7.63 -0.53 -1.18
C SER A 67 6.52 0.09 -0.32
N THR A 68 5.28 0.01 -0.80
CA THR A 68 4.13 0.61 -0.11
C THR A 68 3.29 -0.38 0.67
N ASP A 69 3.50 -1.67 0.48
CA ASP A 69 2.68 -2.71 1.11
C ASP A 69 2.67 -2.62 2.63
N ALA A 70 3.83 -2.36 3.23
CA ALA A 70 3.98 -2.27 4.67
C ALA A 70 3.19 -1.11 5.30
N PHE A 71 2.83 -0.09 4.50
CA PHE A 71 2.09 1.08 5.00
C PHE A 71 0.59 0.94 4.87
N PHE A 72 0.12 0.16 3.91
CA PHE A 72 -1.30 0.11 3.56
C PHE A 72 -1.96 -1.24 3.81
N LEU A 73 -1.16 -2.29 4.09
CA LEU A 73 -1.69 -3.61 4.41
C LEU A 73 -1.49 -3.90 5.90
N PRO A 74 -2.49 -4.47 6.58
CA PRO A 74 -2.31 -4.90 7.97
C PRO A 74 -1.16 -5.89 8.09
N ALA A 75 -0.42 -5.82 9.20
CA ALA A 75 0.69 -6.74 9.44
C ALA A 75 0.27 -8.21 9.37
N SER A 76 -0.97 -8.51 9.80
CA SER A 76 -1.54 -9.86 9.73
C SER A 76 -1.66 -10.39 8.32
N ASP A 77 -1.82 -9.51 7.32
CA ASP A 77 -1.94 -9.91 5.90
C ASP A 77 -0.59 -10.26 5.29
N LEU A 78 0.51 -9.90 5.96
CA LEU A 78 1.86 -10.20 5.49
C LEU A 78 2.31 -11.60 5.92
N VAL A 79 1.64 -12.18 6.91
CA VAL A 79 1.94 -13.53 7.43
C VAL A 79 0.89 -14.50 6.89
N LYS A 80 1.30 -15.36 5.96
CA LYS A 80 0.40 -16.31 5.31
C LYS A 80 0.68 -17.73 5.77
N SER A 81 -0.39 -18.50 6.02
CA SER A 81 -0.25 -19.93 6.31
C SER A 81 0.26 -20.68 5.07
N THR A 82 0.87 -21.85 5.32
CA THR A 82 1.31 -22.74 4.22
C THR A 82 0.14 -23.09 3.30
N ARG A 83 -1.02 -23.35 3.89
CA ARG A 83 -2.24 -23.70 3.13
C ARG A 83 -2.66 -22.55 2.20
N ARG A 84 -2.58 -21.32 2.70
CA ARG A 84 -2.93 -20.14 1.90
C ARG A 84 -1.96 -19.95 0.72
N ILE A 85 -0.67 -20.09 0.99
CA ILE A 85 0.37 -19.97 -0.06
C ILE A 85 0.16 -21.01 -1.15
N GLN A 86 -0.14 -22.24 -0.75
CA GLN A 86 -0.40 -23.33 -1.71
C GLN A 86 -1.63 -23.05 -2.55
N LEU A 87 -2.71 -22.55 -1.93
CA LEU A 87 -3.94 -22.20 -2.64
C LEU A 87 -3.70 -21.06 -3.63
N GLU A 88 -2.96 -20.04 -3.24
CA GLU A 88 -2.63 -18.94 -4.14
C GLU A 88 -1.90 -19.41 -5.40
N LYS A 89 -1.00 -20.37 -5.26
CA LYS A 89 -0.31 -20.97 -6.42
C LYS A 89 -1.27 -21.72 -7.33
N GLN A 90 -2.25 -22.43 -6.75
CA GLN A 90 -3.28 -23.10 -7.55
C GLN A 90 -4.10 -22.08 -8.34
N LEU A 91 -4.42 -20.93 -7.72
CA LEU A 91 -5.19 -19.88 -8.38
C LEU A 91 -4.48 -19.34 -9.63
N ASP A 92 -3.14 -19.34 -9.65
CA ASP A 92 -2.36 -18.86 -10.80
C ASP A 92 -2.61 -19.70 -12.06
N ASN A 93 -3.07 -20.94 -11.89
CA ASN A 93 -3.36 -21.85 -13.00
C ASN A 93 -4.82 -21.78 -13.49
N LEU A 94 -5.64 -20.94 -12.85
CA LEU A 94 -7.06 -20.82 -13.18
C LEU A 94 -7.30 -19.65 -14.12
N SER A 95 -8.26 -19.84 -15.05
CA SER A 95 -8.72 -18.77 -15.92
C SER A 95 -9.63 -17.81 -15.14
N ASP A 96 -9.92 -16.65 -15.73
CA ASP A 96 -10.86 -15.70 -15.13
C ASP A 96 -12.24 -16.33 -14.92
N LYS A 97 -12.67 -17.17 -15.84
CA LYS A 97 -13.93 -17.91 -15.72
C LYS A 97 -13.91 -18.84 -14.50
N ASP A 98 -12.81 -19.55 -14.29
CA ASP A 98 -12.62 -20.43 -13.13
C ASP A 98 -12.62 -19.62 -11.82
N LEU A 99 -12.00 -18.44 -11.83
CA LEU A 99 -11.94 -17.57 -10.65
C LEU A 99 -13.34 -17.08 -10.23
N VAL A 100 -14.26 -16.87 -11.17
CA VAL A 100 -15.64 -16.54 -10.85
C VAL A 100 -16.27 -17.66 -10.02
N ILE A 101 -16.02 -18.90 -10.39
CA ILE A 101 -16.53 -20.08 -9.67
C ILE A 101 -15.92 -20.12 -8.25
N MET A 102 -14.62 -19.92 -8.13
CA MET A 102 -13.93 -19.90 -6.84
C MET A 102 -14.47 -18.78 -5.95
N GLY A 103 -14.74 -17.61 -6.52
CA GLY A 103 -15.33 -16.50 -5.79
C GLY A 103 -16.69 -16.85 -5.21
N SER A 104 -17.52 -17.58 -5.98
CA SER A 104 -18.84 -18.03 -5.51
C SER A 104 -18.71 -19.02 -4.34
N VAL A 105 -17.71 -19.90 -4.39
CA VAL A 105 -17.45 -20.83 -3.27
C VAL A 105 -17.04 -20.03 -2.01
N ALA A 106 -16.16 -19.05 -2.16
CA ALA A 106 -15.73 -18.20 -1.05
C ALA A 106 -16.91 -17.45 -0.45
N ASP A 107 -17.79 -16.88 -1.28
CA ASP A 107 -19.02 -16.19 -0.81
C ASP A 107 -19.93 -17.13 -0.03
N GLY A 108 -20.07 -18.38 -0.50
CA GLY A 108 -20.87 -19.40 0.18
C GLY A 108 -20.33 -19.71 1.58
N ILE A 109 -19.00 -19.82 1.71
CA ILE A 109 -18.35 -20.07 2.99
C ILE A 109 -18.62 -18.91 3.96
N ILE A 110 -18.47 -17.69 3.50
CA ILE A 110 -18.71 -16.50 4.32
C ILE A 110 -20.15 -16.45 4.81
N LYS A 111 -21.11 -16.68 3.91
CA LYS A 111 -22.55 -16.70 4.26
C LYS A 111 -22.88 -17.81 5.25
N SER A 112 -22.23 -18.96 5.11
CA SER A 112 -22.41 -20.08 6.02
C SER A 112 -22.06 -19.72 7.46
N ARG A 113 -21.01 -18.94 7.64
CA ARG A 113 -20.59 -18.46 8.98
C ARG A 113 -21.60 -17.51 9.60
N GLU A 114 -22.16 -16.60 8.78
CA GLU A 114 -23.15 -15.64 9.24
C GLU A 114 -24.41 -16.36 9.78
N VAL A 115 -24.81 -17.42 9.12
CA VAL A 115 -25.96 -18.23 9.57
C VAL A 115 -25.65 -18.95 10.86
N GLU A 116 -24.45 -19.49 11.05
CA GLU A 116 -24.05 -20.21 12.25
C GLU A 116 -23.92 -19.30 13.48
N GLU A 117 -23.57 -18.02 13.27
CA GLU A 117 -23.42 -17.05 14.34
C GLU A 117 -24.78 -16.56 14.90
N ASP A 118 -25.85 -16.72 14.14
CA ASP A 118 -27.21 -16.36 14.56
C ASP A 118 -27.81 -17.47 15.42
#